data_87425302b36a3a2a3841789a7449df57
#
_entry.id   87425302b36a3a2a3841789a7449df57
#
_cell.length_a   1.000
_cell.length_b   1.000
_cell.length_c   1.000
_cell.angle_alpha   90.00
_cell.angle_beta   90.00
_cell.angle_gamma   90.00
#
_symmetry.space_group_name_H-M   'P 1'
#
loop_
_entity.id
_entity.type
_entity.pdbx_description
1 polymer ?
#
loop_
_entity_poly.entity_id
_entity_poly.type
_entity_poly.pdbx_seq_one_letter_code
_entity_poly.pdbx_strand_id
1 'polypeptide(L)'
;MTRPVLVMMRPLPLPLLRANGEEIEVRQFQGDFSLFEGATVLCSTALDRVDADFIAAIPDSVKLIANMGTGYDNIDLVAATEKGIKITNTPVVAEDTADLAFLLILASARQLTANQKFLRAGHWTSTQPATHIGKTAHGTTLGIVGFGQIGQAVARRAKGFNMNVIYHGPRRKPAAEKLLDATYFETLEEMLATADIVSLNCALTAQTKHIINAQTLSAMKSDAVLVNTGRGALIDEAALVDAMNAGHLSAAGLDVFEYEPDIHPGLLELDNVTLAPHIGAATAQCHEAIGACAIENILAQFEGRELISCVDP
;
A
#
# COMPACT_ATOMS: atom_id res chain seq x y z
N MET A 1 -29.95 28.92 0.52
CA MET A 1 -29.44 27.52 0.37
C MET A 1 -28.71 27.17 1.63
N THR A 2 -28.79 25.94 2.09
CA THR A 2 -28.04 25.52 3.29
C THR A 2 -26.57 25.41 2.90
N ARG A 3 -25.66 25.94 3.73
CA ARG A 3 -24.20 25.88 3.54
C ARG A 3 -23.75 24.42 3.36
N PRO A 4 -22.90 24.08 2.37
CA PRO A 4 -22.43 22.72 2.19
C PRO A 4 -21.55 22.28 3.37
N VAL A 5 -21.75 21.05 3.85
CA VAL A 5 -21.07 20.52 5.05
C VAL A 5 -20.22 19.31 4.67
N LEU A 6 -18.93 19.37 5.02
CA LEU A 6 -17.93 18.29 4.93
C LEU A 6 -17.58 17.83 6.35
N VAL A 7 -17.68 16.54 6.63
CA VAL A 7 -17.16 15.94 7.87
C VAL A 7 -15.82 15.24 7.57
N MET A 8 -14.82 15.49 8.40
CA MET A 8 -13.50 14.87 8.30
C MET A 8 -13.24 13.95 9.47
N MET A 9 -12.74 12.74 9.19
CA MET A 9 -12.34 11.79 10.24
C MET A 9 -11.09 12.24 11.00
N ARG A 10 -10.18 12.95 10.32
CA ARG A 10 -8.91 13.42 10.91
C ARG A 10 -8.66 14.88 10.57
N PRO A 11 -7.98 15.63 11.46
CA PRO A 11 -7.59 17.00 11.17
C PRO A 11 -6.48 17.01 10.10
N LEU A 12 -6.83 17.52 8.92
CA LEU A 12 -5.88 17.71 7.83
C LEU A 12 -5.86 19.19 7.44
N PRO A 13 -4.71 19.75 7.05
CA PRO A 13 -4.63 21.12 6.59
C PRO A 13 -5.35 21.24 5.24
N LEU A 14 -6.57 21.77 5.25
CA LEU A 14 -7.31 22.09 4.02
C LEU A 14 -7.25 23.60 3.75
N PRO A 15 -7.15 23.99 2.48
CA PRO A 15 -7.41 25.37 2.11
C PRO A 15 -8.89 25.73 2.35
N LEU A 16 -9.21 27.00 2.28
CA LEU A 16 -10.62 27.42 2.28
C LEU A 16 -11.32 26.85 1.04
N LEU A 17 -12.25 25.91 1.24
CA LEU A 17 -12.98 25.27 0.16
C LEU A 17 -14.28 26.04 -0.13
N ARG A 18 -14.62 26.18 -1.40
CA ARG A 18 -15.88 26.76 -1.88
C ARG A 18 -16.48 25.90 -2.98
N ALA A 19 -17.80 25.72 -2.92
CA ALA A 19 -18.58 25.07 -3.98
C ALA A 19 -19.79 25.96 -4.34
N ASN A 20 -20.06 26.15 -5.62
CA ASN A 20 -21.13 27.01 -6.13
C ASN A 20 -21.11 28.44 -5.55
N GLY A 21 -19.91 28.97 -5.24
CA GLY A 21 -19.73 30.30 -4.65
C GLY A 21 -19.88 30.37 -3.13
N GLU A 22 -20.37 29.32 -2.48
CA GLU A 22 -20.52 29.23 -1.02
C GLU A 22 -19.33 28.54 -0.37
N GLU A 23 -18.97 28.99 0.84
CA GLU A 23 -17.91 28.37 1.64
C GLU A 23 -18.39 27.04 2.24
N ILE A 24 -17.57 26.00 2.14
CA ILE A 24 -17.86 24.69 2.72
C ILE A 24 -17.56 24.75 4.23
N GLU A 25 -18.53 24.37 5.04
CA GLU A 25 -18.33 24.16 6.47
C GLU A 25 -17.62 22.82 6.70
N VAL A 26 -16.44 22.88 7.29
CA VAL A 26 -15.66 21.68 7.63
C VAL A 26 -15.82 21.36 9.12
N ARG A 27 -16.28 20.16 9.43
CA ARG A 27 -16.44 19.66 10.79
C ARG A 27 -15.50 18.50 11.03
N GLN A 28 -14.89 18.46 12.23
CA GLN A 28 -13.98 17.38 12.61
C GLN A 28 -14.74 16.34 13.43
N PHE A 29 -14.80 15.08 12.94
CA PHE A 29 -15.42 13.99 13.71
C PHE A 29 -14.56 13.61 14.92
N GLN A 30 -15.19 13.49 16.07
CA GLN A 30 -14.58 13.11 17.35
C GLN A 30 -15.48 12.12 18.14
N GLY A 31 -16.22 11.27 17.39
CA GLY A 31 -17.15 10.31 18.00
C GLY A 31 -18.58 10.81 18.14
N ASP A 32 -18.85 12.09 17.87
CA ASP A 32 -20.20 12.67 17.94
C ASP A 32 -20.86 12.69 16.56
N PHE A 33 -21.83 11.80 16.35
CA PHE A 33 -22.57 11.69 15.09
C PHE A 33 -23.51 12.88 14.80
N SER A 34 -23.80 13.75 15.80
CA SER A 34 -24.55 14.98 15.55
C SER A 34 -23.83 15.94 14.58
N LEU A 35 -22.51 15.82 14.46
CA LEU A 35 -21.69 16.57 13.53
C LEU A 35 -22.01 16.27 12.05
N PHE A 36 -22.69 15.16 11.77
CA PHE A 36 -23.16 14.84 10.42
C PHE A 36 -24.49 15.50 10.05
N GLU A 37 -25.12 16.28 10.95
CA GLU A 37 -26.36 16.98 10.60
C GLU A 37 -26.13 17.91 9.40
N GLY A 38 -26.87 17.66 8.29
CA GLY A 38 -26.75 18.40 7.03
C GLY A 38 -25.48 18.09 6.21
N ALA A 39 -24.62 17.18 6.67
CA ALA A 39 -23.44 16.75 5.91
C ALA A 39 -23.83 15.90 4.71
N THR A 40 -23.13 16.12 3.59
CA THR A 40 -23.28 15.32 2.37
C THR A 40 -22.01 14.61 1.96
N VAL A 41 -20.88 14.97 2.54
CA VAL A 41 -19.57 14.38 2.25
C VAL A 41 -18.87 14.02 3.57
N LEU A 42 -18.33 12.81 3.62
CA LEU A 42 -17.35 12.35 4.61
C LEU A 42 -15.98 12.25 3.93
N CYS A 43 -14.95 12.81 4.55
CA CYS A 43 -13.55 12.59 4.17
C CYS A 43 -12.88 11.66 5.18
N SER A 44 -12.41 10.51 4.73
CA SER A 44 -11.66 9.53 5.51
C SER A 44 -10.23 9.35 4.99
N THR A 45 -9.40 8.70 5.76
CA THR A 45 -8.06 8.24 5.34
C THR A 45 -7.99 6.72 5.38
N ALA A 46 -6.95 6.11 4.82
CA ALA A 46 -6.72 4.67 4.90
C ALA A 46 -6.57 4.11 6.33
N LEU A 47 -6.38 5.00 7.33
CA LEU A 47 -6.25 4.65 8.76
C LEU A 47 -7.58 4.70 9.52
N ASP A 48 -8.66 5.15 8.88
CA ASP A 48 -9.97 5.33 9.52
C ASP A 48 -10.84 4.12 9.19
N ARG A 49 -11.34 3.45 10.21
CA ARG A 49 -12.27 2.35 10.03
C ARG A 49 -13.67 2.89 9.73
N VAL A 50 -14.18 2.60 8.54
CA VAL A 50 -15.51 2.98 8.04
C VAL A 50 -16.29 1.69 7.73
N ASP A 51 -16.57 0.93 8.78
CA ASP A 51 -17.28 -0.34 8.69
C ASP A 51 -18.81 -0.17 8.56
N ALA A 52 -19.51 -1.29 8.46
CA ALA A 52 -20.97 -1.31 8.33
C ALA A 52 -21.69 -0.58 9.47
N ASP A 53 -21.21 -0.73 10.71
CA ASP A 53 -21.83 -0.08 11.87
C ASP A 53 -21.67 1.44 11.79
N PHE A 54 -20.47 1.92 11.42
CA PHE A 54 -20.23 3.35 11.18
C PHE A 54 -21.11 3.89 10.06
N ILE A 55 -21.17 3.17 8.93
CA ILE A 55 -22.01 3.56 7.78
C ILE A 55 -23.50 3.58 8.16
N ALA A 56 -23.97 2.64 8.98
CA ALA A 56 -25.35 2.63 9.46
C ALA A 56 -25.67 3.86 10.34
N ALA A 57 -24.69 4.33 11.13
CA ALA A 57 -24.87 5.43 12.08
C ALA A 57 -24.86 6.82 11.42
N ILE A 58 -24.22 7.02 10.28
CA ILE A 58 -24.23 8.33 9.59
C ILE A 58 -25.58 8.56 8.87
N PRO A 59 -26.05 9.81 8.71
CA PRO A 59 -27.36 10.08 8.10
C PRO A 59 -27.36 9.84 6.58
N ASP A 60 -28.54 9.61 6.04
CA ASP A 60 -28.77 9.37 4.60
C ASP A 60 -28.45 10.59 3.71
N SER A 61 -28.23 11.76 4.32
CA SER A 61 -27.76 12.96 3.61
C SER A 61 -26.32 12.81 3.08
N VAL A 62 -25.48 11.96 3.70
CA VAL A 62 -24.14 11.66 3.22
C VAL A 62 -24.23 10.85 1.93
N LYS A 63 -23.62 11.35 0.87
CA LYS A 63 -23.65 10.77 -0.49
C LYS A 63 -22.27 10.39 -1.01
N LEU A 64 -21.21 10.86 -0.37
CA LEU A 64 -19.84 10.57 -0.76
C LEU A 64 -18.98 10.26 0.47
N ILE A 65 -18.19 9.20 0.40
CA ILE A 65 -17.01 8.97 1.23
C ILE A 65 -15.78 9.22 0.33
N ALA A 66 -15.09 10.34 0.57
CA ALA A 66 -13.83 10.68 -0.12
C ALA A 66 -12.66 10.11 0.69
N ASN A 67 -12.11 8.98 0.29
CA ASN A 67 -11.02 8.32 0.99
C ASN A 67 -9.66 8.80 0.49
N MET A 68 -8.88 9.40 1.37
CA MET A 68 -7.50 9.83 1.10
C MET A 68 -6.55 8.64 1.24
N GLY A 69 -6.32 7.93 0.16
CA GLY A 69 -5.50 6.73 0.04
C GLY A 69 -5.89 5.95 -1.20
N THR A 70 -4.98 5.16 -1.73
CA THR A 70 -5.27 4.29 -2.89
C THR A 70 -6.06 3.06 -2.48
N GLY A 71 -5.70 2.42 -1.36
CA GLY A 71 -6.45 1.32 -0.79
C GLY A 71 -7.71 1.81 -0.08
N TYR A 72 -8.74 1.00 -0.09
CA TYR A 72 -10.05 1.26 0.51
C TYR A 72 -10.60 0.05 1.28
N ASP A 73 -9.72 -0.83 1.68
CA ASP A 73 -10.00 -2.01 2.51
C ASP A 73 -10.48 -1.66 3.94
N ASN A 74 -10.34 -0.40 4.33
CA ASN A 74 -10.88 0.20 5.55
C ASN A 74 -12.36 0.56 5.46
N ILE A 75 -13.00 0.46 4.29
CA ILE A 75 -14.40 0.86 4.04
C ILE A 75 -15.22 -0.37 3.67
N ASP A 76 -16.39 -0.54 4.30
CA ASP A 76 -17.37 -1.54 3.89
C ASP A 76 -18.11 -1.08 2.63
N LEU A 77 -17.65 -1.58 1.46
CA LEU A 77 -18.22 -1.22 0.17
C LEU A 77 -19.68 -1.66 0.01
N VAL A 78 -20.04 -2.81 0.58
CA VAL A 78 -21.40 -3.35 0.48
C VAL A 78 -22.37 -2.45 1.25
N ALA A 79 -22.07 -2.15 2.51
CA ALA A 79 -22.89 -1.27 3.32
C ALA A 79 -23.02 0.15 2.71
N ALA A 80 -21.92 0.70 2.15
CA ALA A 80 -21.95 2.00 1.48
C ALA A 80 -22.85 1.98 0.23
N THR A 81 -22.74 0.92 -0.59
CA THR A 81 -23.55 0.75 -1.80
C THR A 81 -25.03 0.63 -1.47
N GLU A 82 -25.39 -0.22 -0.48
CA GLU A 82 -26.77 -0.39 -0.02
C GLU A 82 -27.39 0.92 0.50
N LYS A 83 -26.58 1.79 1.12
CA LYS A 83 -27.00 3.10 1.57
C LYS A 83 -26.97 4.19 0.48
N GLY A 84 -26.54 3.84 -0.74
CA GLY A 84 -26.44 4.77 -1.88
C GLY A 84 -25.33 5.81 -1.72
N ILE A 85 -24.28 5.47 -0.98
CA ILE A 85 -23.09 6.31 -0.79
C ILE A 85 -22.03 5.92 -1.82
N LYS A 86 -21.55 6.89 -2.60
CA LYS A 86 -20.41 6.69 -3.50
C LYS A 86 -19.10 6.73 -2.71
N ILE A 87 -18.10 6.03 -3.21
CA ILE A 87 -16.75 6.03 -2.62
C ILE A 87 -15.76 6.50 -3.68
N THR A 88 -14.87 7.40 -3.30
CA THR A 88 -13.70 7.75 -4.12
C THR A 88 -12.42 7.46 -3.35
N ASN A 89 -11.37 7.14 -4.08
CA ASN A 89 -10.02 6.99 -3.56
C ASN A 89 -9.07 7.99 -4.22
N THR A 90 -7.78 7.94 -3.89
CA THR A 90 -6.75 8.80 -4.52
C THR A 90 -5.67 7.93 -5.18
N PRO A 91 -5.90 7.45 -6.43
CA PRO A 91 -5.01 6.51 -7.12
C PRO A 91 -3.79 7.21 -7.77
N VAL A 92 -3.17 8.14 -7.05
CA VAL A 92 -2.07 9.00 -7.52
C VAL A 92 -0.70 8.63 -6.97
N VAL A 93 -0.61 7.59 -6.13
CA VAL A 93 0.59 7.23 -5.36
C VAL A 93 1.52 6.25 -6.08
N ALA A 94 1.21 5.84 -7.31
CA ALA A 94 1.83 4.66 -7.91
C ALA A 94 3.35 4.80 -8.10
N GLU A 95 3.83 5.97 -8.48
CA GLU A 95 5.26 6.18 -8.71
C GLU A 95 6.03 6.24 -7.38
N ASP A 96 5.53 6.99 -6.39
CA ASP A 96 6.18 7.12 -5.09
C ASP A 96 6.24 5.77 -4.36
N THR A 97 5.13 5.02 -4.34
CA THR A 97 5.09 3.68 -3.75
C THR A 97 6.05 2.72 -4.47
N ALA A 98 6.16 2.81 -5.79
CA ALA A 98 7.09 1.99 -6.55
C ALA A 98 8.55 2.38 -6.31
N ASP A 99 8.85 3.66 -6.05
CA ASP A 99 10.19 4.10 -5.62
C ASP A 99 10.57 3.46 -4.29
N LEU A 100 9.67 3.50 -3.31
CA LEU A 100 9.92 2.85 -2.02
C LEU A 100 10.03 1.33 -2.15
N ALA A 101 9.16 0.68 -2.92
CA ALA A 101 9.24 -0.76 -3.16
C ALA A 101 10.62 -1.13 -3.75
N PHE A 102 11.10 -0.37 -4.73
CA PHE A 102 12.39 -0.62 -5.35
C PHE A 102 13.56 -0.30 -4.40
N LEU A 103 13.45 0.75 -3.58
CA LEU A 103 14.40 1.02 -2.48
C LEU A 103 14.49 -0.16 -1.51
N LEU A 104 13.35 -0.72 -1.07
CA LEU A 104 13.32 -1.86 -0.18
C LEU A 104 13.90 -3.12 -0.85
N ILE A 105 13.66 -3.35 -2.15
CA ILE A 105 14.31 -4.41 -2.92
C ILE A 105 15.84 -4.29 -2.82
N LEU A 106 16.39 -3.11 -3.12
CA LEU A 106 17.83 -2.88 -3.09
C LEU A 106 18.41 -2.93 -1.68
N ALA A 107 17.75 -2.30 -0.72
CA ALA A 107 18.19 -2.27 0.67
C ALA A 107 18.22 -3.67 1.29
N SER A 108 17.17 -4.47 1.07
CA SER A 108 17.08 -5.84 1.59
C SER A 108 18.07 -6.77 0.88
N ALA A 109 18.12 -6.75 -0.46
CA ALA A 109 19.09 -7.54 -1.23
C ALA A 109 20.55 -7.25 -0.81
N ARG A 110 20.86 -6.00 -0.44
CA ARG A 110 22.21 -5.59 -0.02
C ARG A 110 22.44 -5.67 1.49
N GLN A 111 21.49 -6.22 2.28
CA GLN A 111 21.61 -6.33 3.75
C GLN A 111 21.92 -4.97 4.39
N LEU A 112 21.31 -3.88 3.88
CA LEU A 112 21.68 -2.51 4.26
C LEU A 112 21.44 -2.26 5.75
N THR A 113 20.31 -2.74 6.30
CA THR A 113 19.95 -2.59 7.72
C THR A 113 21.00 -3.21 8.63
N ALA A 114 21.38 -4.48 8.38
CA ALA A 114 22.39 -5.18 9.14
C ALA A 114 23.77 -4.50 9.07
N ASN A 115 24.20 -4.11 7.86
CA ASN A 115 25.46 -3.40 7.66
C ASN A 115 25.47 -2.00 8.31
N GLN A 116 24.34 -1.29 8.30
CA GLN A 116 24.21 -0.01 8.96
C GLN A 116 24.27 -0.14 10.49
N LYS A 117 23.62 -1.18 11.06
CA LYS A 117 23.71 -1.51 12.48
C LYS A 117 25.14 -1.84 12.88
N PHE A 118 25.83 -2.69 12.10
CA PHE A 118 27.24 -3.04 12.29
C PHE A 118 28.17 -1.82 12.28
N LEU A 119 28.00 -0.92 11.30
CA LEU A 119 28.77 0.34 11.19
C LEU A 119 28.54 1.25 12.39
N ARG A 120 27.28 1.49 12.76
CA ARG A 120 26.91 2.38 13.88
C ARG A 120 27.37 1.85 15.24
N ALA A 121 27.51 0.53 15.40
CA ALA A 121 28.05 -0.10 16.59
C ALA A 121 29.60 -0.01 16.68
N GLY A 122 30.26 0.58 15.68
CA GLY A 122 31.72 0.74 15.67
C GLY A 122 32.47 -0.55 15.32
N HIS A 123 31.80 -1.57 14.79
CA HIS A 123 32.42 -2.85 14.47
C HIS A 123 33.24 -2.84 13.17
N TRP A 124 33.04 -1.84 12.32
CA TRP A 124 33.80 -1.74 11.08
C TRP A 124 35.20 -1.14 11.34
N THR A 125 36.21 -1.99 11.18
CA THR A 125 37.62 -1.63 11.41
C THR A 125 38.48 -2.13 10.24
N SER A 126 39.75 -1.74 10.20
CA SER A 126 40.69 -2.22 9.19
C SER A 126 40.92 -3.74 9.23
N THR A 127 40.69 -4.36 10.39
CA THR A 127 40.85 -5.80 10.61
C THR A 127 39.53 -6.58 10.60
N GLN A 128 38.39 -5.86 10.59
CA GLN A 128 37.06 -6.47 10.61
C GLN A 128 36.21 -5.84 9.49
N PRO A 129 36.28 -6.37 8.26
CA PRO A 129 35.48 -5.89 7.15
C PRO A 129 33.98 -6.20 7.38
N ALA A 130 33.11 -5.59 6.57
CA ALA A 130 31.68 -5.89 6.59
C ALA A 130 31.42 -7.38 6.32
N THR A 131 30.61 -8.02 7.17
CA THR A 131 30.35 -9.47 7.14
C THR A 131 28.97 -9.83 6.60
N HIS A 132 28.03 -8.87 6.57
CA HIS A 132 26.70 -9.09 6.04
C HIS A 132 26.71 -8.95 4.50
N ILE A 133 26.98 -10.07 3.84
CA ILE A 133 27.09 -10.13 2.38
C ILE A 133 25.68 -10.29 1.79
N GLY A 134 25.29 -9.34 0.94
CA GLY A 134 24.01 -9.36 0.25
C GLY A 134 24.06 -10.06 -1.10
N LYS A 135 22.93 -10.00 -1.79
CA LYS A 135 22.73 -10.51 -3.17
C LYS A 135 22.78 -9.38 -4.18
N THR A 136 23.07 -9.74 -5.43
CA THR A 136 22.85 -8.84 -6.56
C THR A 136 21.35 -8.74 -6.88
N ALA A 137 20.88 -7.56 -7.26
CA ALA A 137 19.52 -7.37 -7.78
C ALA A 137 19.50 -7.30 -9.31
N HIS A 138 20.54 -6.72 -9.94
CA HIS A 138 20.59 -6.63 -11.40
C HIS A 138 20.67 -8.01 -12.05
N GLY A 139 19.97 -8.17 -13.18
CA GLY A 139 19.98 -9.41 -13.95
C GLY A 139 19.24 -10.58 -13.31
N THR A 140 18.61 -10.39 -12.14
CA THR A 140 17.80 -11.42 -11.46
C THR A 140 16.36 -11.41 -11.94
N THR A 141 15.55 -12.35 -11.47
CA THR A 141 14.12 -12.45 -11.78
C THR A 141 13.31 -11.80 -10.67
N LEU A 142 12.54 -10.75 -11.01
CA LEU A 142 11.59 -10.09 -10.13
C LEU A 142 10.19 -10.65 -10.36
N GLY A 143 9.62 -11.29 -9.33
CA GLY A 143 8.23 -11.73 -9.28
C GLY A 143 7.36 -10.63 -8.66
N ILE A 144 6.29 -10.24 -9.36
CA ILE A 144 5.37 -9.21 -8.91
C ILE A 144 4.00 -9.84 -8.66
N VAL A 145 3.55 -9.84 -7.40
CA VAL A 145 2.19 -10.25 -7.03
C VAL A 145 1.28 -9.03 -7.12
N GLY A 146 0.39 -9.02 -8.13
CA GLY A 146 -0.45 -7.87 -8.44
C GLY A 146 0.16 -6.90 -9.45
N PHE A 147 -0.30 -6.98 -10.72
CA PHE A 147 0.22 -6.20 -11.84
C PHE A 147 -0.69 -5.00 -12.18
N GLY A 148 -1.08 -4.24 -11.13
CA GLY A 148 -1.81 -2.98 -11.20
C GLY A 148 -0.88 -1.80 -11.53
N GLN A 149 -1.31 -0.58 -11.22
CA GLN A 149 -0.49 0.63 -11.49
C GLN A 149 0.86 0.59 -10.77
N ILE A 150 0.86 0.24 -9.47
CA ILE A 150 2.09 0.15 -8.66
C ILE A 150 3.00 -0.97 -9.18
N GLY A 151 2.46 -2.19 -9.37
CA GLY A 151 3.26 -3.31 -9.88
C GLY A 151 3.89 -3.04 -11.25
N GLN A 152 3.17 -2.37 -12.15
CA GLN A 152 3.72 -1.93 -13.44
C GLN A 152 4.78 -0.82 -13.29
N ALA A 153 4.64 0.08 -12.31
CA ALA A 153 5.64 1.08 -12.01
C ALA A 153 6.93 0.46 -11.41
N VAL A 154 6.80 -0.56 -10.57
CA VAL A 154 7.94 -1.38 -10.09
C VAL A 154 8.62 -2.09 -11.26
N ALA A 155 7.84 -2.71 -12.16
CA ALA A 155 8.38 -3.37 -13.35
C ALA A 155 9.18 -2.42 -14.27
N ARG A 156 8.72 -1.16 -14.44
CA ARG A 156 9.50 -0.15 -15.20
C ARG A 156 10.87 0.11 -14.59
N ARG A 157 10.98 0.17 -13.26
CA ARG A 157 12.26 0.34 -12.55
C ARG A 157 13.18 -0.85 -12.72
N ALA A 158 12.61 -2.06 -12.68
CA ALA A 158 13.34 -3.31 -12.86
C ALA A 158 14.06 -3.39 -14.21
N LYS A 159 13.51 -2.79 -15.28
CA LYS A 159 14.17 -2.71 -16.58
C LYS A 159 15.53 -2.01 -16.54
N GLY A 160 15.66 -0.94 -15.74
CA GLY A 160 16.92 -0.23 -15.55
C GLY A 160 18.01 -1.08 -14.89
N PHE A 161 17.61 -2.18 -14.25
CA PHE A 161 18.49 -3.16 -13.61
C PHE A 161 18.63 -4.46 -14.43
N ASN A 162 18.16 -4.49 -15.67
CA ASN A 162 18.17 -5.68 -16.53
C ASN A 162 17.52 -6.92 -15.87
N MET A 163 16.52 -6.72 -15.02
CA MET A 163 15.81 -7.82 -14.36
C MET A 163 14.79 -8.44 -15.31
N ASN A 164 14.63 -9.76 -15.22
CA ASN A 164 13.50 -10.44 -15.82
C ASN A 164 12.26 -10.21 -14.98
N VAL A 165 11.19 -9.67 -15.56
CA VAL A 165 9.95 -9.41 -14.85
C VAL A 165 8.97 -10.54 -15.11
N ILE A 166 8.52 -11.20 -14.03
CA ILE A 166 7.42 -12.16 -14.06
C ILE A 166 6.34 -11.67 -13.11
N TYR A 167 5.07 -12.02 -13.36
CA TYR A 167 4.00 -11.58 -12.46
C TYR A 167 2.87 -12.59 -12.36
N HIS A 168 2.16 -12.52 -11.25
CA HIS A 168 0.91 -13.23 -10.99
C HIS A 168 -0.19 -12.24 -10.58
N GLY A 169 -1.42 -12.54 -10.94
CA GLY A 169 -2.61 -11.79 -10.54
C GLY A 169 -3.88 -12.35 -11.17
N PRO A 170 -5.07 -11.87 -10.76
CA PRO A 170 -6.35 -12.47 -11.14
C PRO A 170 -6.66 -12.36 -12.64
N ARG A 171 -5.99 -11.49 -13.36
CA ARG A 171 -6.18 -11.28 -14.80
C ARG A 171 -4.87 -10.95 -15.49
N ARG A 172 -4.65 -11.61 -16.62
CA ARG A 172 -3.55 -11.31 -17.51
C ARG A 172 -3.65 -9.89 -18.09
N LYS A 173 -2.51 -9.22 -18.32
CA LYS A 173 -2.40 -7.84 -18.78
C LYS A 173 -1.58 -7.75 -20.09
N PRO A 174 -2.05 -8.25 -21.25
CA PRO A 174 -1.23 -8.41 -22.45
C PRO A 174 -0.58 -7.11 -22.97
N ALA A 175 -1.27 -5.96 -22.83
CA ALA A 175 -0.71 -4.67 -23.23
C ALA A 175 0.48 -4.26 -22.35
N ALA A 176 0.39 -4.48 -21.03
CA ALA A 176 1.47 -4.20 -20.10
C ALA A 176 2.62 -5.21 -20.24
N GLU A 177 2.33 -6.49 -20.51
CA GLU A 177 3.33 -7.51 -20.80
C GLU A 177 4.22 -7.07 -21.97
N LYS A 178 3.61 -6.67 -23.08
CA LYS A 178 4.35 -6.20 -24.25
C LYS A 178 5.18 -4.94 -23.99
N LEU A 179 4.62 -3.98 -23.24
CA LEU A 179 5.29 -2.71 -22.92
C LEU A 179 6.47 -2.91 -21.97
N LEU A 180 6.30 -3.79 -20.98
CA LEU A 180 7.23 -3.96 -19.86
C LEU A 180 8.10 -5.21 -19.99
N ASP A 181 7.91 -6.00 -21.09
CA ASP A 181 8.59 -7.27 -21.30
C ASP A 181 8.43 -8.20 -20.10
N ALA A 182 7.15 -8.33 -19.63
CA ALA A 182 6.81 -9.09 -18.46
C ALA A 182 6.09 -10.39 -18.84
N THR A 183 6.37 -11.46 -18.09
CA THR A 183 5.75 -12.77 -18.32
C THR A 183 4.71 -13.07 -17.24
N TYR A 184 3.50 -13.43 -17.67
CA TYR A 184 2.42 -13.85 -16.78
C TYR A 184 2.59 -15.30 -16.32
N PHE A 185 2.37 -15.55 -15.04
CA PHE A 185 2.28 -16.87 -14.44
C PHE A 185 0.86 -17.13 -13.97
N GLU A 186 0.30 -18.26 -14.34
CA GLU A 186 -1.08 -18.63 -14.00
C GLU A 186 -1.23 -18.97 -12.52
N THR A 187 -0.23 -19.61 -11.92
CA THR A 187 -0.21 -19.96 -10.50
C THR A 187 0.82 -19.12 -9.74
N LEU A 188 0.47 -18.79 -8.49
CA LEU A 188 1.36 -18.08 -7.60
C LEU A 188 2.61 -18.90 -7.28
N GLU A 189 2.45 -20.18 -7.01
CA GLU A 189 3.50 -21.10 -6.63
C GLU A 189 4.59 -21.22 -7.70
N GLU A 190 4.23 -21.33 -8.96
CA GLU A 190 5.19 -21.36 -10.07
C GLU A 190 5.97 -20.06 -10.20
N MET A 191 5.30 -18.92 -10.00
CA MET A 191 5.94 -17.61 -10.01
C MET A 191 6.91 -17.49 -8.83
N LEU A 192 6.52 -17.89 -7.61
CA LEU A 192 7.35 -17.86 -6.41
C LEU A 192 8.58 -18.74 -6.54
N ALA A 193 8.44 -19.95 -7.08
CA ALA A 193 9.55 -20.88 -7.31
C ALA A 193 10.56 -20.35 -8.35
N THR A 194 10.15 -19.44 -9.23
CA THR A 194 10.99 -18.88 -10.29
C THR A 194 11.68 -17.58 -9.86
N ALA A 195 11.06 -16.79 -9.00
CA ALA A 195 11.53 -15.46 -8.61
C ALA A 195 12.74 -15.51 -7.67
N ASP A 196 13.70 -14.62 -7.88
CA ASP A 196 14.80 -14.34 -6.94
C ASP A 196 14.40 -13.26 -5.91
N ILE A 197 13.52 -12.36 -6.34
CA ILE A 197 12.97 -11.28 -5.53
C ILE A 197 11.47 -11.25 -5.78
N VAL A 198 10.67 -11.15 -4.73
CA VAL A 198 9.20 -11.07 -4.80
C VAL A 198 8.73 -9.74 -4.24
N SER A 199 7.90 -9.02 -4.99
CA SER A 199 7.29 -7.76 -4.56
C SER A 199 5.76 -7.87 -4.54
N LEU A 200 5.15 -7.57 -3.40
CA LEU A 200 3.70 -7.60 -3.22
C LEU A 200 3.10 -6.24 -3.53
N ASN A 201 2.21 -6.19 -4.53
CA ASN A 201 1.56 -4.97 -5.02
C ASN A 201 0.06 -5.21 -5.29
N CYS A 202 -0.52 -6.28 -4.76
CA CYS A 202 -1.93 -6.58 -4.90
C CYS A 202 -2.76 -5.90 -3.79
N ALA A 203 -4.06 -5.73 -4.04
CA ALA A 203 -4.99 -5.28 -3.02
C ALA A 203 -5.22 -6.37 -1.95
N LEU A 204 -5.53 -5.96 -0.73
CA LEU A 204 -6.00 -6.87 0.32
C LEU A 204 -7.47 -7.18 0.08
N THR A 205 -7.78 -8.46 -0.04
CA THR A 205 -9.13 -9.03 -0.18
C THR A 205 -9.20 -10.32 0.62
N ALA A 206 -10.38 -10.91 0.74
CA ALA A 206 -10.52 -12.23 1.38
C ALA A 206 -9.65 -13.31 0.72
N GLN A 207 -9.39 -13.21 -0.60
CA GLN A 207 -8.59 -14.17 -1.37
C GLN A 207 -7.08 -13.90 -1.27
N THR A 208 -6.68 -12.67 -0.96
CA THR A 208 -5.26 -12.28 -0.87
C THR A 208 -4.77 -12.15 0.56
N LYS A 209 -5.67 -12.20 1.56
CA LYS A 209 -5.25 -12.27 2.96
C LYS A 209 -4.37 -13.49 3.17
N HIS A 210 -3.17 -13.27 3.75
CA HIS A 210 -2.14 -14.30 3.95
C HIS A 210 -1.82 -15.10 2.67
N ILE A 211 -1.83 -14.39 1.52
CA ILE A 211 -1.39 -14.99 0.25
C ILE A 211 0.06 -15.46 0.33
N ILE A 212 0.85 -14.81 1.19
CA ILE A 212 2.16 -15.27 1.64
C ILE A 212 2.01 -15.85 3.05
N ASN A 213 2.12 -17.17 3.14
CA ASN A 213 1.99 -17.99 4.35
C ASN A 213 3.05 -19.09 4.35
N ALA A 214 3.06 -19.98 5.32
CA ALA A 214 4.08 -21.03 5.45
C ALA A 214 4.23 -21.89 4.18
N GLN A 215 3.11 -22.22 3.50
CA GLN A 215 3.14 -23.01 2.27
C GLN A 215 3.77 -22.22 1.11
N THR A 216 3.31 -20.99 0.87
CA THR A 216 3.82 -20.16 -0.23
C THR A 216 5.25 -19.68 0.03
N LEU A 217 5.63 -19.42 1.30
CA LEU A 217 7.03 -19.17 1.69
C LEU A 217 7.92 -20.37 1.34
N SER A 218 7.46 -21.59 1.62
CA SER A 218 8.25 -22.81 1.30
C SER A 218 8.41 -23.05 -0.21
N ALA A 219 7.54 -22.47 -1.05
CA ALA A 219 7.64 -22.52 -2.50
C ALA A 219 8.64 -21.49 -3.07
N MET A 220 9.03 -20.48 -2.29
CA MET A 220 10.05 -19.51 -2.72
C MET A 220 11.44 -20.15 -2.74
N LYS A 221 12.34 -19.57 -3.54
CA LYS A 221 13.77 -19.98 -3.49
C LYS A 221 14.33 -19.74 -2.08
N SER A 222 15.18 -20.65 -1.63
CA SER A 222 15.77 -20.63 -0.28
C SER A 222 16.67 -19.42 0.02
N ASP A 223 16.91 -18.59 -0.94
CA ASP A 223 17.70 -17.37 -0.80
C ASP A 223 16.96 -16.15 -1.38
N ALA A 224 15.64 -16.27 -1.59
CA ALA A 224 14.82 -15.19 -2.13
C ALA A 224 14.75 -13.98 -1.18
N VAL A 225 14.41 -12.82 -1.77
CA VAL A 225 14.06 -11.59 -1.05
C VAL A 225 12.57 -11.34 -1.20
N LEU A 226 11.88 -11.05 -0.09
CA LEU A 226 10.46 -10.70 -0.09
C LEU A 226 10.28 -9.22 0.25
N VAL A 227 9.48 -8.49 -0.54
CA VAL A 227 9.17 -7.06 -0.29
C VAL A 227 7.67 -6.85 -0.28
N ASN A 228 7.17 -6.11 0.72
CA ASN A 228 5.77 -5.75 0.85
C ASN A 228 5.59 -4.24 1.05
N THR A 229 4.97 -3.59 0.07
CA THR A 229 4.51 -2.20 0.12
C THR A 229 3.00 -2.10 -0.19
N GLY A 230 2.29 -3.22 -0.12
CA GLY A 230 0.85 -3.32 -0.35
C GLY A 230 0.06 -3.16 0.95
N ARG A 231 -0.20 -4.28 1.62
CA ARG A 231 -0.86 -4.35 2.94
C ARG A 231 -0.19 -5.41 3.81
N GLY A 232 -0.07 -5.15 5.11
CA GLY A 232 0.56 -6.09 6.04
C GLY A 232 -0.08 -7.46 6.03
N ALA A 233 -1.40 -7.52 6.09
CA ALA A 233 -2.17 -8.77 6.09
C ALA A 233 -2.11 -9.59 4.77
N LEU A 234 -1.33 -9.17 3.77
CA LEU A 234 -0.93 -10.03 2.64
C LEU A 234 0.04 -11.13 3.08
N ILE A 235 0.75 -10.90 4.19
CA ILE A 235 1.71 -11.83 4.77
C ILE A 235 1.19 -12.33 6.11
N ASP A 236 1.28 -13.61 6.38
CA ASP A 236 1.26 -14.18 7.72
C ASP A 236 2.61 -13.87 8.37
N GLU A 237 2.66 -12.84 9.24
CA GLU A 237 3.91 -12.35 9.84
C GLU A 237 4.57 -13.41 10.72
N ALA A 238 3.80 -14.25 11.41
CA ALA A 238 4.36 -15.33 12.21
C ALA A 238 5.08 -16.36 11.33
N ALA A 239 4.46 -16.77 10.23
CA ALA A 239 5.08 -17.67 9.26
C ALA A 239 6.33 -17.06 8.62
N LEU A 240 6.31 -15.74 8.34
CA LEU A 240 7.50 -15.04 7.83
C LEU A 240 8.64 -15.07 8.85
N VAL A 241 8.38 -14.75 10.12
CA VAL A 241 9.38 -14.79 11.20
C VAL A 241 10.00 -16.18 11.33
N ASP A 242 9.17 -17.23 11.28
CA ASP A 242 9.65 -18.61 11.34
C ASP A 242 10.55 -18.95 10.13
N ALA A 243 10.14 -18.57 8.92
CA ALA A 243 10.92 -18.79 7.71
C ALA A 243 12.26 -18.03 7.72
N MET A 244 12.28 -16.80 8.22
CA MET A 244 13.48 -15.99 8.35
C MET A 244 14.44 -16.57 9.39
N ASN A 245 13.94 -16.98 10.56
CA ASN A 245 14.73 -17.63 11.61
C ASN A 245 15.31 -18.97 11.16
N ALA A 246 14.59 -19.71 10.32
CA ALA A 246 15.06 -20.94 9.71
C ALA A 246 16.12 -20.72 8.61
N GLY A 247 16.37 -19.44 8.22
CA GLY A 247 17.31 -19.09 7.14
C GLY A 247 16.79 -19.49 5.75
N HIS A 248 15.46 -19.67 5.60
CA HIS A 248 14.87 -20.02 4.30
C HIS A 248 14.89 -18.85 3.33
N LEU A 249 14.64 -17.62 3.79
CA LEU A 249 14.77 -16.42 2.99
C LEU A 249 16.03 -15.64 3.33
N SER A 250 16.64 -14.99 2.34
CA SER A 250 17.85 -14.18 2.58
C SER A 250 17.54 -12.86 3.28
N ALA A 251 16.43 -12.21 2.92
CA ALA A 251 16.02 -10.93 3.50
C ALA A 251 14.53 -10.63 3.24
N ALA A 252 13.99 -9.71 4.01
CA ALA A 252 12.70 -9.09 3.73
C ALA A 252 12.75 -7.56 3.83
N GLY A 253 11.87 -6.88 3.07
CA GLY A 253 11.67 -5.43 3.12
C GLY A 253 10.19 -5.13 3.30
N LEU A 254 9.81 -4.54 4.43
CA LEU A 254 8.41 -4.33 4.80
C LEU A 254 8.14 -2.86 5.09
N ASP A 255 7.15 -2.28 4.40
CA ASP A 255 6.63 -0.95 4.66
C ASP A 255 5.29 -0.99 5.41
N VAL A 256 4.65 -2.16 5.44
CA VAL A 256 3.31 -2.37 5.99
C VAL A 256 3.27 -3.60 6.88
N PHE A 257 2.40 -3.57 7.90
CA PHE A 257 2.30 -4.60 8.93
C PHE A 257 0.84 -5.02 9.16
N GLU A 258 0.63 -6.27 9.63
CA GLU A 258 -0.72 -6.83 9.76
C GLU A 258 -1.58 -6.07 10.79
N TYR A 259 -0.95 -5.54 11.85
CA TYR A 259 -1.64 -4.88 12.98
C TYR A 259 -1.17 -3.45 13.20
N GLU A 260 -0.90 -2.70 12.13
CA GLU A 260 -0.45 -1.31 12.24
C GLU A 260 -1.22 -0.47 13.28
N PRO A 261 -0.52 0.29 14.14
CA PRO A 261 0.93 0.57 14.14
C PRO A 261 1.78 -0.48 14.88
N ASP A 262 1.19 -1.55 15.40
CA ASP A 262 1.91 -2.60 16.10
C ASP A 262 2.64 -3.50 15.08
N ILE A 263 3.91 -3.80 15.38
CA ILE A 263 4.77 -4.66 14.56
C ILE A 263 5.01 -5.96 15.31
N HIS A 264 4.96 -7.10 14.62
CA HIS A 264 5.27 -8.39 15.20
C HIS A 264 6.68 -8.37 15.84
N PRO A 265 6.84 -8.67 17.16
CA PRO A 265 8.12 -8.51 17.86
C PRO A 265 9.28 -9.23 17.19
N GLY A 266 9.03 -10.43 16.64
CA GLY A 266 10.05 -11.21 15.95
C GLY A 266 10.64 -10.50 14.71
N LEU A 267 9.88 -9.63 14.04
CA LEU A 267 10.40 -8.86 12.91
C LEU A 267 11.41 -7.78 13.34
N LEU A 268 11.22 -7.21 14.53
CA LEU A 268 12.12 -6.19 15.11
C LEU A 268 13.48 -6.74 15.51
N GLU A 269 13.56 -8.05 15.78
CA GLU A 269 14.79 -8.73 16.20
C GLU A 269 15.65 -9.21 15.01
N LEU A 270 15.07 -9.27 13.81
CA LEU A 270 15.75 -9.78 12.61
C LEU A 270 16.62 -8.71 11.95
N ASP A 271 17.93 -8.93 11.90
CA ASP A 271 18.88 -8.01 11.26
C ASP A 271 18.78 -7.98 9.73
N ASN A 272 18.25 -9.05 9.13
CA ASN A 272 18.04 -9.18 7.68
C ASN A 272 16.64 -8.73 7.21
N VAL A 273 15.90 -8.02 8.05
CA VAL A 273 14.63 -7.38 7.70
C VAL A 273 14.80 -5.85 7.68
N THR A 274 14.45 -5.23 6.56
CA THR A 274 14.40 -3.76 6.43
C THR A 274 12.97 -3.30 6.65
N LEU A 275 12.76 -2.45 7.64
CA LEU A 275 11.43 -1.97 8.04
C LEU A 275 11.28 -0.48 7.72
N ALA A 276 10.10 -0.10 7.23
CA ALA A 276 9.69 1.28 7.05
C ALA A 276 8.25 1.47 7.61
N PRO A 277 7.91 2.64 8.17
CA PRO A 277 6.65 2.84 8.89
C PRO A 277 5.53 3.35 7.97
N HIS A 278 5.15 2.56 6.97
CA HIS A 278 4.07 2.84 5.99
C HIS A 278 4.27 4.19 5.28
N ILE A 279 5.42 4.33 4.63
CA ILE A 279 5.85 5.58 3.97
C ILE A 279 5.82 5.50 2.44
N GLY A 280 5.15 4.51 1.84
CA GLY A 280 5.05 4.34 0.39
C GLY A 280 4.54 5.57 -0.37
N ALA A 281 3.70 6.38 0.27
CA ALA A 281 3.17 7.63 -0.28
C ALA A 281 3.71 8.90 0.43
N ALA A 282 4.70 8.77 1.31
CA ALA A 282 5.14 9.85 2.20
C ALA A 282 6.20 10.77 1.54
N THR A 283 5.87 11.32 0.38
CA THR A 283 6.61 12.43 -0.23
C THR A 283 5.76 13.69 -0.24
N ALA A 284 6.38 14.88 -0.23
CA ALA A 284 5.63 16.14 -0.27
C ALA A 284 4.76 16.22 -1.54
N GLN A 285 5.30 15.82 -2.68
CA GLN A 285 4.62 15.82 -3.96
C GLN A 285 3.43 14.86 -3.98
N CYS A 286 3.60 13.67 -3.41
CA CYS A 286 2.52 12.68 -3.33
C CYS A 286 1.39 13.16 -2.40
N HIS A 287 1.73 13.75 -1.25
CA HIS A 287 0.73 14.32 -0.33
C HIS A 287 -0.06 15.47 -0.98
N GLU A 288 0.61 16.34 -1.75
CA GLU A 288 -0.07 17.39 -2.53
C GLU A 288 -1.02 16.78 -3.57
N ALA A 289 -0.60 15.75 -4.30
CA ALA A 289 -1.42 15.07 -5.29
C ALA A 289 -2.62 14.34 -4.67
N ILE A 290 -2.43 13.67 -3.53
CA ILE A 290 -3.51 13.04 -2.75
C ILE A 290 -4.54 14.09 -2.31
N GLY A 291 -4.08 15.20 -1.73
CA GLY A 291 -4.93 16.30 -1.30
C GLY A 291 -5.72 16.91 -2.45
N ALA A 292 -5.06 17.19 -3.57
CA ALA A 292 -5.70 17.75 -4.77
C ALA A 292 -6.77 16.79 -5.35
N CYS A 293 -6.47 15.49 -5.45
CA CYS A 293 -7.41 14.50 -5.94
C CYS A 293 -8.63 14.35 -5.01
N ALA A 294 -8.43 14.32 -3.69
CA ALA A 294 -9.52 14.25 -2.73
C ALA A 294 -10.41 15.50 -2.78
N ILE A 295 -9.79 16.70 -2.79
CA ILE A 295 -10.51 17.98 -2.88
C ILE A 295 -11.34 18.05 -4.15
N GLU A 296 -10.81 17.62 -5.30
CA GLU A 296 -11.54 17.62 -6.57
C GLU A 296 -12.79 16.73 -6.51
N ASN A 297 -12.72 15.52 -5.93
CA ASN A 297 -13.88 14.67 -5.71
C ASN A 297 -14.90 15.30 -4.74
N ILE A 298 -14.43 15.92 -3.67
CA ILE A 298 -15.29 16.63 -2.70
C ILE A 298 -16.04 17.79 -3.39
N LEU A 299 -15.33 18.61 -4.15
CA LEU A 299 -15.94 19.72 -4.88
C LEU A 299 -16.89 19.23 -5.97
N ALA A 300 -16.49 18.18 -6.71
CA ALA A 300 -17.34 17.56 -7.74
C ALA A 300 -18.68 17.08 -7.15
N GLN A 301 -18.66 16.47 -5.96
CA GLN A 301 -19.90 16.06 -5.28
C GLN A 301 -20.79 17.26 -4.91
N PHE A 302 -20.23 18.32 -4.34
CA PHE A 302 -21.01 19.51 -3.97
C PHE A 302 -21.54 20.28 -5.19
N GLU A 303 -20.83 20.25 -6.29
CA GLU A 303 -21.19 20.95 -7.54
C GLU A 303 -22.03 20.08 -8.50
N GLY A 304 -22.30 18.83 -8.16
CA GLY A 304 -23.05 17.89 -9.00
C GLY A 304 -22.30 17.49 -10.28
N ARG A 305 -20.97 17.56 -10.26
CA ARG A 305 -20.08 17.12 -11.34
C ARG A 305 -19.75 15.62 -11.22
N GLU A 306 -19.17 15.05 -12.26
CA GLU A 306 -18.67 13.69 -12.27
C GLU A 306 -17.47 13.54 -11.34
N LEU A 307 -17.46 12.46 -10.55
CA LEU A 307 -16.34 12.10 -9.66
C LEU A 307 -15.18 11.54 -10.48
N ILE A 308 -13.95 11.95 -10.17
CA ILE A 308 -12.77 11.61 -10.99
C ILE A 308 -12.14 10.24 -10.65
N SER A 309 -12.45 9.68 -9.49
CA SER A 309 -11.86 8.41 -9.03
C SER A 309 -12.85 7.58 -8.21
N CYS A 310 -14.05 7.39 -8.77
CA CYS A 310 -15.05 6.54 -8.14
C CYS A 310 -14.56 5.08 -8.06
N VAL A 311 -14.80 4.46 -6.91
CA VAL A 311 -14.55 3.04 -6.69
C VAL A 311 -15.85 2.29 -6.98
N ASP A 312 -15.79 1.37 -7.93
CA ASP A 312 -16.88 0.44 -8.20
C ASP A 312 -16.78 -0.75 -7.22
N PRO A 313 -17.90 -1.17 -6.57
CA PRO A 313 -17.93 -2.29 -5.65
C PRO A 313 -17.63 -3.64 -6.28
#